data_10860f02a5386018fa462d067bf3281c
#
_entry.id   10860f02a5386018fa462d067bf3281c
#
_cell.length_a   1.000
_cell.length_b   1.000
_cell.length_c   1.000
_cell.angle_alpha   90.00
_cell.angle_beta   90.00
_cell.angle_gamma   90.00
#
_symmetry.space_group_name_H-M   'P 1'
#
loop_
_entity.id
_entity.type
_entity.pdbx_description
1 polymer ?
#
loop_
_entity_poly.entity_id
_entity_poly.type
_entity_poly.pdbx_seq_one_letter_code
_entity_poly.pdbx_strand_id
1 'polypeptide(L)'
;MICSQPRVESKNISSERRFSSEKMQKVNLFNTERMFTDIYCLEPGQEQKRHAHSGADKIYFVIEGTGRFHIGDDERDLGPDQIVLAPADVDHGLRNESQSRLVVLVFMAPNPGSAVSGSAVSGSAGILPAPGVAKG
;
A
#
# COMPACT_ATOMS: atom_id res chain seq x y z
N MET A 1 14.82 -11.96 34.91
CA MET A 1 14.00 -11.09 34.27
C MET A 1 13.12 -11.76 33.27
N ILE A 2 11.98 -11.32 33.14
CA ILE A 2 11.05 -11.95 32.32
C ILE A 2 10.81 -11.23 31.06
N CYS A 3 10.89 -11.92 29.98
CA CYS A 3 10.59 -11.33 28.73
C CYS A 3 9.13 -11.49 28.46
N SER A 4 8.44 -10.44 28.27
CA SER A 4 7.05 -10.55 27.90
C SER A 4 6.97 -11.10 26.52
N GLN A 5 6.06 -11.97 26.32
CA GLN A 5 5.74 -12.43 24.99
C GLN A 5 5.03 -11.31 24.26
N PRO A 6 5.33 -11.10 23.01
CA PRO A 6 4.59 -10.13 22.25
C PRO A 6 3.13 -10.57 22.15
N ARG A 7 2.24 -9.62 22.21
CA ARG A 7 0.83 -9.95 22.07
C ARG A 7 0.54 -10.23 20.62
N VAL A 8 -0.26 -11.24 20.39
CA VAL A 8 -0.71 -11.52 19.03
C VAL A 8 -1.74 -10.47 18.64
N GLU A 9 -1.54 -9.85 17.50
CA GLU A 9 -2.50 -8.90 16.97
C GLU A 9 -3.13 -9.51 15.74
N SER A 10 -4.44 -9.57 15.72
CA SER A 10 -5.16 -10.05 14.56
C SER A 10 -6.37 -9.18 14.34
N LYS A 11 -6.82 -9.07 13.11
CA LYS A 11 -7.97 -8.25 12.76
C LYS A 11 -8.79 -8.94 11.70
N ASN A 12 -10.09 -8.71 11.76
CA ASN A 12 -10.97 -9.20 10.72
C ASN A 12 -11.15 -8.06 9.73
N ILE A 13 -10.61 -8.21 8.54
CA ILE A 13 -10.63 -7.15 7.55
C ILE A 13 -12.05 -6.69 7.26
N SER A 14 -13.01 -7.60 7.25
CA SER A 14 -14.38 -7.22 7.00
C SER A 14 -14.91 -6.23 8.03
N SER A 15 -14.44 -6.32 9.25
CA SER A 15 -14.88 -5.42 10.32
C SER A 15 -14.12 -4.10 10.32
N GLU A 16 -13.02 -4.02 9.58
CA GLU A 16 -12.20 -2.81 9.58
C GLU A 16 -12.57 -1.85 8.47
N ARG A 17 -13.42 -2.25 7.56
CA ARG A 17 -13.75 -1.43 6.40
C ARG A 17 -14.46 -0.16 6.80
N ARG A 18 -14.12 0.94 6.16
CA ARG A 18 -14.79 2.21 6.35
C ARG A 18 -14.88 2.93 5.02
N PHE A 19 -16.06 3.39 4.69
CA PHE A 19 -16.28 4.12 3.45
C PHE A 19 -16.80 5.52 3.77
N SER A 20 -16.53 6.46 2.90
CA SER A 20 -17.03 7.82 3.03
C SER A 20 -17.44 8.30 1.66
N SER A 21 -18.53 9.04 1.60
CA SER A 21 -18.96 9.60 0.33
C SER A 21 -18.06 10.74 -0.14
N GLU A 22 -17.21 11.24 0.73
CA GLU A 22 -16.36 12.39 0.38
C GLU A 22 -15.06 12.00 -0.28
N LYS A 23 -14.44 10.95 0.19
CA LYS A 23 -13.16 10.50 -0.38
C LYS A 23 -12.85 9.11 0.08
N MET A 24 -11.91 8.47 -0.60
CA MET A 24 -11.46 7.15 -0.21
C MET A 24 -10.95 7.15 1.22
N GLN A 25 -11.04 6.02 1.87
CA GLN A 25 -10.56 5.87 3.23
C GLN A 25 -9.37 4.93 3.28
N LYS A 26 -8.37 5.29 4.06
CA LYS A 26 -7.22 4.42 4.33
C LYS A 26 -7.34 4.03 5.79
N VAL A 27 -7.52 2.75 6.04
CA VAL A 27 -7.65 2.24 7.40
C VAL A 27 -6.39 1.46 7.72
N ASN A 28 -5.64 1.94 8.69
CA ASN A 28 -4.40 1.25 9.06
C ASN A 28 -4.72 -0.01 9.86
N LEU A 29 -4.13 -1.11 9.48
CA LEU A 29 -4.29 -2.38 10.18
C LEU A 29 -3.11 -2.63 11.11
N PHE A 30 -1.90 -2.53 10.60
CA PHE A 30 -0.69 -2.74 11.37
C PHE A 30 0.37 -1.72 10.96
N ASN A 31 1.13 -1.26 11.94
CA ASN A 31 2.17 -0.27 11.68
C ASN A 31 3.37 -0.60 12.55
N THR A 32 4.49 -0.90 11.94
CA THR A 32 5.74 -1.14 12.66
C THR A 32 6.82 -0.24 12.08
N GLU A 33 8.00 -0.28 12.64
CA GLU A 33 9.10 0.50 12.08
C GLU A 33 9.49 0.04 10.68
N ARG A 34 9.19 -1.20 10.35
CA ARG A 34 9.63 -1.77 9.07
C ARG A 34 8.58 -1.72 7.98
N MET A 35 7.31 -1.74 8.34
CA MET A 35 6.26 -1.80 7.34
C MET A 35 4.95 -1.31 7.90
N PHE A 36 4.03 -1.00 7.02
CA PHE A 36 2.65 -0.83 7.44
C PHE A 36 1.73 -1.59 6.49
N THR A 37 0.55 -1.89 6.99
CA THR A 37 -0.49 -2.58 6.24
C THR A 37 -1.78 -1.82 6.42
N ASP A 38 -2.40 -1.44 5.32
CA ASP A 38 -3.66 -0.69 5.33
C ASP A 38 -4.69 -1.42 4.49
N ILE A 39 -5.95 -1.10 4.68
CA ILE A 39 -6.93 -1.36 3.63
C ILE A 39 -7.41 -0.03 3.12
N TYR A 40 -7.60 0.04 1.81
CA TYR A 40 -8.16 1.20 1.15
C TYR A 40 -9.59 0.85 0.78
N CYS A 41 -10.51 1.73 1.11
CA CYS A 41 -11.93 1.52 0.82
C CYS A 41 -12.39 2.68 -0.07
N LEU A 42 -12.82 2.35 -1.28
CA LEU A 42 -13.22 3.33 -2.27
C LEU A 42 -14.65 3.12 -2.73
N GLU A 43 -15.44 4.17 -2.62
CA GLU A 43 -16.75 4.18 -3.27
C GLU A 43 -16.54 4.40 -4.78
N PRO A 44 -17.54 4.14 -5.60
CA PRO A 44 -17.41 4.42 -7.03
C PRO A 44 -16.98 5.87 -7.29
N GLY A 45 -16.03 6.04 -8.19
CA GLY A 45 -15.53 7.36 -8.57
C GLY A 45 -14.38 7.87 -7.73
N GLN A 46 -14.07 7.23 -6.64
CA GLN A 46 -12.98 7.70 -5.78
C GLN A 46 -11.63 7.19 -6.23
N GLU A 47 -10.58 7.87 -5.83
CA GLU A 47 -9.24 7.54 -6.28
C GLU A 47 -8.19 7.83 -5.23
N GLN A 48 -7.06 7.16 -5.36
CA GLN A 48 -5.82 7.57 -4.73
C GLN A 48 -4.99 8.20 -5.82
N LYS A 49 -4.66 9.48 -5.67
CA LYS A 49 -3.93 10.19 -6.72
C LYS A 49 -2.55 9.61 -6.91
N ARG A 50 -2.06 9.76 -8.11
CA ARG A 50 -0.74 9.26 -8.46
C ARG A 50 0.33 9.97 -7.65
N HIS A 51 1.26 9.22 -7.15
CA HIS A 51 2.40 9.73 -6.39
C HIS A 51 3.46 8.63 -6.33
N ALA A 52 4.65 8.99 -5.91
CA ALA A 52 5.74 8.04 -5.76
C ALA A 52 6.30 8.13 -4.36
N HIS A 53 6.79 7.01 -3.88
CA HIS A 53 7.49 6.97 -2.60
C HIS A 53 8.93 6.61 -2.82
N SER A 54 9.80 7.44 -2.31
CA SER A 54 11.22 7.20 -2.44
C SER A 54 11.62 6.05 -1.52
N GLY A 55 12.25 5.07 -2.09
CA GLY A 55 12.84 3.99 -1.29
C GLY A 55 11.88 2.99 -0.68
N ALA A 56 10.63 3.01 -1.02
CA ALA A 56 9.67 2.05 -0.45
C ALA A 56 8.87 1.37 -1.55
N ASP A 57 8.77 0.08 -1.45
CA ASP A 57 7.93 -0.71 -2.36
C ASP A 57 6.54 -0.79 -1.79
N LYS A 58 5.56 -0.89 -2.67
CA LYS A 58 4.17 -0.96 -2.27
C LYS A 58 3.49 -2.10 -2.99
N ILE A 59 2.67 -2.83 -2.28
CA ILE A 59 1.88 -3.91 -2.88
C ILE A 59 0.41 -3.57 -2.72
N TYR A 60 -0.35 -3.79 -3.77
CA TYR A 60 -1.80 -3.70 -3.73
C TYR A 60 -2.37 -5.08 -4.00
N PHE A 61 -3.28 -5.52 -3.18
CA PHE A 61 -3.96 -6.80 -3.35
C PHE A 61 -5.46 -6.53 -3.27
N VAL A 62 -6.20 -6.83 -4.33
CA VAL A 62 -7.63 -6.53 -4.37
C VAL A 62 -8.41 -7.58 -3.59
N ILE A 63 -9.19 -7.14 -2.63
CA ILE A 63 -10.03 -8.02 -1.84
C ILE A 63 -11.44 -8.08 -2.43
N GLU A 64 -11.98 -6.93 -2.82
CA GLU A 64 -13.35 -6.88 -3.31
C GLU A 64 -13.47 -5.78 -4.37
N GLY A 65 -14.24 -6.03 -5.40
CA GLY A 65 -14.46 -5.03 -6.44
C GLY A 65 -13.37 -5.03 -7.50
N THR A 66 -13.37 -4.03 -8.33
CA THR A 66 -12.39 -3.89 -9.42
C THR A 66 -11.82 -2.48 -9.39
N GLY A 67 -10.52 -2.38 -9.49
CA GLY A 67 -9.84 -1.09 -9.50
C GLY A 67 -8.97 -0.94 -10.71
N ARG A 68 -8.76 0.31 -11.13
CA ARG A 68 -7.83 0.60 -12.21
C ARG A 68 -6.55 1.13 -11.59
N PHE A 69 -5.47 0.42 -11.81
CA PHE A 69 -4.19 0.72 -11.17
C PHE A 69 -3.20 1.32 -12.16
N HIS A 70 -2.53 2.38 -11.75
CA HIS A 70 -1.48 3.01 -12.53
C HIS A 70 -0.15 2.70 -11.86
N ILE A 71 0.76 2.07 -12.58
CA ILE A 71 2.12 1.82 -12.08
C ILE A 71 3.07 2.28 -13.19
N GLY A 72 3.73 3.38 -12.96
CA GLY A 72 4.57 3.96 -14.01
C GLY A 72 3.74 4.34 -15.21
N ASP A 73 4.08 3.80 -16.36
CA ASP A 73 3.33 4.07 -17.59
C ASP A 73 2.25 3.04 -17.86
N ASP A 74 2.11 2.05 -17.01
CA ASP A 74 1.13 0.99 -17.22
C ASP A 74 -0.13 1.23 -16.44
N GLU A 75 -1.24 0.78 -17.01
CA GLU A 75 -2.52 0.75 -16.32
C GLU A 75 -3.12 -0.63 -16.46
N ARG A 76 -3.69 -1.11 -15.38
CA ARG A 76 -4.33 -2.41 -15.38
C ARG A 76 -5.59 -2.38 -14.54
N ASP A 77 -6.60 -3.11 -14.99
CA ASP A 77 -7.77 -3.34 -14.15
C ASP A 77 -7.53 -4.63 -13.39
N LEU A 78 -7.67 -4.57 -12.08
CA LEU A 78 -7.48 -5.75 -11.24
C LEU A 78 -8.74 -5.99 -10.41
N GLY A 79 -9.10 -7.25 -10.30
CA GLY A 79 -10.23 -7.69 -9.51
C GLY A 79 -9.80 -8.54 -8.33
N PRO A 80 -10.73 -9.19 -7.65
CA PRO A 80 -10.43 -9.95 -6.43
C PRO A 80 -9.34 -10.98 -6.63
N ASP A 81 -8.49 -11.09 -5.64
CA ASP A 81 -7.37 -12.03 -5.61
C ASP A 81 -6.22 -11.67 -6.54
N GLN A 82 -6.28 -10.51 -7.18
CA GLN A 82 -5.15 -10.07 -8.01
C GLN A 82 -4.27 -9.11 -7.22
N ILE A 83 -2.99 -9.15 -7.49
CA ILE A 83 -1.98 -8.42 -6.73
C ILE A 83 -1.02 -7.73 -7.70
N VAL A 84 -0.54 -6.56 -7.33
CA VAL A 84 0.42 -5.84 -8.17
C VAL A 84 1.44 -5.13 -7.29
N LEU A 85 2.66 -5.05 -7.79
CA LEU A 85 3.75 -4.35 -7.12
C LEU A 85 3.95 -2.98 -7.74
N ALA A 86 4.03 -1.97 -6.89
CA ALA A 86 4.47 -0.64 -7.28
C ALA A 86 5.86 -0.46 -6.69
N PRO A 87 6.90 -0.57 -7.51
CA PRO A 87 8.27 -0.48 -6.99
C PRO A 87 8.59 0.90 -6.47
N ALA A 88 9.60 0.96 -5.61
CA ALA A 88 10.07 2.23 -5.07
C ALA A 88 10.38 3.20 -6.19
N ASP A 89 10.07 4.46 -5.96
CA ASP A 89 10.34 5.56 -6.88
C ASP A 89 9.51 5.55 -8.16
N VAL A 90 8.62 4.60 -8.31
CA VAL A 90 7.74 4.55 -9.48
C VAL A 90 6.39 5.15 -9.11
N ASP A 91 5.90 6.03 -9.95
CA ASP A 91 4.64 6.70 -9.79
C ASP A 91 3.50 5.68 -9.77
N HIS A 92 2.57 5.82 -8.86
CA HIS A 92 1.46 4.87 -8.76
C HIS A 92 0.20 5.52 -8.18
N GLY A 93 -0.92 4.89 -8.46
CA GLY A 93 -2.21 5.31 -7.94
C GLY A 93 -3.29 4.35 -8.39
N LEU A 94 -4.51 4.59 -7.96
CA LEU A 94 -5.63 3.76 -8.38
C LEU A 94 -6.92 4.53 -8.36
N ARG A 95 -7.87 4.05 -9.14
CA ARG A 95 -9.21 4.63 -9.19
C ARG A 95 -10.26 3.54 -9.19
N ASN A 96 -11.38 3.81 -8.58
CA ASN A 96 -12.53 2.93 -8.66
C ASN A 96 -13.46 3.49 -9.74
N GLU A 97 -13.33 2.95 -10.94
CA GLU A 97 -14.17 3.37 -12.06
C GLU A 97 -15.41 2.48 -12.20
N SER A 98 -15.60 1.56 -11.28
CA SER A 98 -16.73 0.64 -11.36
C SER A 98 -17.95 1.22 -10.63
N GLN A 99 -19.02 0.46 -10.64
CA GLN A 99 -20.25 0.87 -9.95
C GLN A 99 -20.35 0.24 -8.56
N SER A 100 -19.33 -0.46 -8.13
CA SER A 100 -19.34 -1.16 -6.84
C SER A 100 -18.18 -0.69 -5.97
N ARG A 101 -18.26 -0.98 -4.69
CA ARG A 101 -17.18 -0.65 -3.76
C ARG A 101 -15.93 -1.44 -4.07
N LEU A 102 -14.79 -0.84 -3.79
CA LEU A 102 -13.49 -1.45 -4.00
C LEU A 102 -12.76 -1.49 -2.66
N VAL A 103 -12.23 -2.65 -2.31
CA VAL A 103 -11.43 -2.82 -1.10
C VAL A 103 -10.09 -3.42 -1.50
N VAL A 104 -9.02 -2.73 -1.12
CA VAL A 104 -7.66 -3.13 -1.51
C VAL A 104 -6.80 -3.23 -0.27
N LEU A 105 -6.10 -4.34 -0.12
CA LEU A 105 -5.12 -4.50 0.95
C LEU A 105 -3.80 -3.95 0.46
N VAL A 106 -3.13 -3.18 1.28
CA VAL A 106 -1.91 -2.49 0.90
C VAL A 106 -0.81 -2.78 1.90
N PHE A 107 0.37 -3.10 1.39
CA PHE A 107 1.57 -3.24 2.21
C PHE A 107 2.59 -2.26 1.70
N MET A 108 3.37 -1.67 2.57
CA MET A 108 4.47 -0.81 2.17
C MET A 108 5.66 -1.07 3.07
N ALA A 109 6.82 -1.25 2.46
CA ALA A 109 8.06 -1.48 3.17
C ALA A 109 9.25 -0.97 2.37
N PRO A 110 10.26 -0.40 3.03
CA PRO A 110 10.25 -0.04 4.44
C PRO A 110 9.22 1.03 4.72
N ASN A 111 8.87 1.20 5.97
CA ASN A 111 7.81 2.14 6.35
C ASN A 111 8.31 3.58 6.14
N PRO A 112 7.76 4.31 5.18
CA PRO A 112 8.25 5.65 4.90
C PRO A 112 7.89 6.66 5.99
N GLY A 113 6.91 6.31 6.82
CA GLY A 113 6.53 7.20 7.91
C GLY A 113 7.33 7.03 9.17
N SER A 114 8.23 6.07 9.21
CA SER A 114 9.01 5.84 10.40
C SER A 114 10.21 6.76 10.42
N ALA A 115 10.42 7.45 11.50
CA ALA A 115 11.57 8.31 11.62
C ALA A 115 12.85 7.52 11.53
N VAL A 116 12.82 6.37 12.08
CA VAL A 116 13.99 5.55 12.04
C VAL A 116 14.30 5.14 10.65
N SER A 117 13.33 4.71 9.96
CA SER A 117 13.61 4.26 8.64
C SER A 117 14.07 5.42 7.81
N GLY A 118 13.51 6.56 8.03
CA GLY A 118 13.94 7.65 7.25
C GLY A 118 15.38 7.93 7.41
N SER A 119 15.80 7.93 8.58
CA SER A 119 17.18 8.25 8.78
C SER A 119 18.05 7.13 8.35
N ALA A 120 17.69 6.01 8.67
CA ALA A 120 18.59 4.97 8.44
C ALA A 120 18.76 4.74 7.03
N VAL A 121 17.74 4.71 6.42
CA VAL A 121 17.87 4.34 5.17
C VAL A 121 18.49 5.19 4.31
N SER A 122 18.31 6.30 4.55
CA SER A 122 18.79 7.11 3.62
C SER A 122 19.98 6.62 3.05
N GLY A 123 20.73 6.30 3.77
CA GLY A 123 21.91 6.00 3.19
C GLY A 123 21.84 4.87 2.42
N SER A 124 21.48 4.02 2.94
CA SER A 124 21.74 2.90 2.32
C SER A 124 20.99 2.71 1.24
N ALA A 125 20.09 2.96 1.52
CA ALA A 125 19.32 2.55 0.64
C ALA A 125 19.89 2.61 -0.57
N GLY A 126 20.11 3.36 -0.63
CA GLY A 126 20.37 3.44 -1.76
C GLY A 126 20.95 2.47 -2.43
N ILE A 127 21.35 2.11 -2.22
CA ILE A 127 22.09 1.41 -2.81
C ILE A 127 21.68 0.35 -3.45
N LEU A 128 21.43 -0.15 -3.30
CA LEU A 128 21.19 -1.11 -3.76
C LEU A 128 20.83 -1.26 -4.83
N PRO A 129 20.93 -1.04 -5.07
CA PRO A 129 20.70 -1.07 -5.91
C PRO A 129 20.35 -1.16 -6.76
N ALA A 130 20.32 -1.04 -6.65
CA ALA A 130 19.97 -0.99 -7.23
C ALA A 130 19.76 -1.36 -8.08
N PRO A 131 19.82 -1.77 -8.11
CA PRO A 131 19.70 -2.11 -8.83
C PRO A 131 18.93 -2.10 -9.66
N GLY A 132 18.85 -2.25 -9.68
CA GLY A 132 18.21 -2.28 -10.39
C GLY A 132 17.51 -2.12 -10.74
N VAL A 133 17.44 -2.22 -10.42
CA VAL A 133 16.65 -2.12 -10.60
C VAL A 133 16.38 -1.69 -11.47
N ALA A 134 16.59 -1.48 -11.56
CA ALA A 134 16.33 -0.95 -12.27
C ALA A 134 15.94 -1.10 -13.27
N LYS A 135 15.99 -1.37 -13.57
CA LYS A 135 15.60 -1.48 -14.41
C LYS A 135 14.64 -1.68 -14.62
N GLY A 136 14.56 -1.71 -14.20
CA GLY A 136 13.54 -1.95 -14.49
C GLY A 136 12.67 -2.04 -14.93
#